data_4e13e73049415f086776951a0ba01b52
#
_entry.id   4e13e73049415f086776951a0ba01b52
#
_cell.length_a   1.000
_cell.length_b   1.000
_cell.length_c   1.000
_cell.angle_alpha   90.00
_cell.angle_beta   90.00
_cell.angle_gamma   90.00
#
_symmetry.space_group_name_H-M   'P 1'
#
loop_
_entity.id
_entity.type
_entity.pdbx_description
1 polymer ?
#
loop_
_entity_poly.entity_id
_entity_poly.type
_entity_poly.pdbx_seq_one_letter_code
_entity_poly.pdbx_strand_id
1 'polypeptide(L)'
;MTSAGLWTLGLAVGYTLLLALTSRAAHARADRGEGFFVGSRTFSPWTVAFCITGLFSGSSYIAIMELSYRTGISAIWYGVAETVQVLLIALILVKPLRKRLVVTVTGMIGERFGRKAQAIAGSITAFTFPMWSVATAIAFASALHALTGLSIHAAIIVTALLLLAFLSAGGMRAVAFTQTANCVVFIGMLAVGTLAFFINPGIDGIRQLAVDRPEMLDMSSAGVTLIAAWFGTFIVNVLLAQAAFQMTMSCRTPEDGRKGMLYAAGLGVPFIIVGALLGTAAAIVVPSQDLGLVAVSVYIAEVLPAPLAGVFFLGVWACALSWAGPCQFSGATSLGRDVGRALRPNASEDDLVRYTRWSLVLLTVLMILFAFLRTEQAAWWNVLAWTLRNGATLAPVLAVLFWPLATRRSSYAAMIAGFGTGLGWYHFGGWSPSQFLFGIHPVWIGMTANVLVMISVSLVSTRWQVTSHPGKRQWGVVAGVSASVLYLITAIFWGSLHPLGLSGMMFFTATAVAAAATFLLTEEEKSHDKTEDQTDEHHDRTLIT
;
A
#
# COMPACT_ATOMS: atom_id res chain seq x y z
N MET A 1 -13.98 -32.92 -5.77
CA MET A 1 -13.84 -32.02 -4.57
C MET A 1 -13.31 -32.85 -3.41
N THR A 2 -12.19 -32.46 -2.83
CA THR A 2 -11.57 -33.18 -1.72
C THR A 2 -12.31 -32.90 -0.39
N SER A 3 -12.10 -33.72 0.65
CA SER A 3 -12.64 -33.46 2.00
C SER A 3 -12.14 -32.12 2.55
N ALA A 4 -10.85 -31.79 2.32
CA ALA A 4 -10.30 -30.47 2.69
C ALA A 4 -10.98 -29.32 1.95
N GLY A 5 -11.34 -29.52 0.66
CA GLY A 5 -12.10 -28.55 -0.12
C GLY A 5 -13.50 -28.27 0.41
N LEU A 6 -14.21 -29.31 0.89
CA LEU A 6 -15.52 -29.16 1.55
C LEU A 6 -15.41 -28.33 2.82
N TRP A 7 -14.43 -28.64 3.68
CA TRP A 7 -14.17 -27.87 4.90
C TRP A 7 -13.80 -26.42 4.59
N THR A 8 -12.90 -26.19 3.63
CA THR A 8 -12.47 -24.85 3.22
C THR A 8 -13.65 -24.00 2.75
N LEU A 9 -14.43 -24.53 1.80
CA LEU A 9 -15.56 -23.78 1.24
C LEU A 9 -16.66 -23.56 2.28
N GLY A 10 -17.00 -24.60 3.05
CA GLY A 10 -18.02 -24.51 4.11
C GLY A 10 -17.66 -23.47 5.17
N LEU A 11 -16.42 -23.48 5.67
CA LEU A 11 -15.94 -22.50 6.63
C LEU A 11 -15.86 -21.08 6.06
N ALA A 12 -15.37 -20.91 4.81
CA ALA A 12 -15.28 -19.60 4.18
C ALA A 12 -16.66 -18.98 3.94
N VAL A 13 -17.60 -19.76 3.40
CA VAL A 13 -18.99 -19.30 3.18
C VAL A 13 -19.68 -19.02 4.50
N GLY A 14 -19.62 -19.94 5.47
CA GLY A 14 -20.22 -19.77 6.79
C GLY A 14 -19.67 -18.53 7.51
N TYR A 15 -18.37 -18.34 7.49
CA TYR A 15 -17.71 -17.16 8.06
C TYR A 15 -18.12 -15.87 7.37
N THR A 16 -18.17 -15.87 6.03
CA THR A 16 -18.60 -14.69 5.25
C THR A 16 -20.05 -14.32 5.56
N LEU A 17 -20.94 -15.31 5.66
CA LEU A 17 -22.32 -15.09 6.05
C LEU A 17 -22.44 -14.55 7.48
N LEU A 18 -21.69 -15.13 8.43
CA LEU A 18 -21.64 -14.64 9.81
C LEU A 18 -21.19 -13.18 9.87
N LEU A 19 -20.11 -12.83 9.16
CA LEU A 19 -19.64 -11.45 9.09
C LEU A 19 -20.65 -10.52 8.42
N ALA A 20 -21.29 -10.93 7.34
CA ALA A 20 -22.29 -10.12 6.64
C ALA A 20 -23.54 -9.88 7.52
N LEU A 21 -24.01 -10.88 8.23
CA LEU A 21 -25.19 -10.78 9.12
C LEU A 21 -24.89 -9.90 10.35
N THR A 22 -23.77 -10.15 11.02
CA THR A 22 -23.36 -9.37 12.19
C THR A 22 -23.00 -7.93 11.83
N SER A 23 -22.36 -7.72 10.69
CA SER A 23 -22.08 -6.41 10.12
C SER A 23 -23.38 -5.65 9.84
N ARG A 24 -24.38 -6.24 9.19
CA ARG A 24 -25.69 -5.61 8.96
C ARG A 24 -26.40 -5.24 10.25
N ALA A 25 -26.41 -6.10 11.27
CA ALA A 25 -27.02 -5.83 12.55
C ALA A 25 -26.35 -4.66 13.30
N ALA A 26 -25.02 -4.54 13.19
CA ALA A 26 -24.27 -3.40 13.71
C ALA A 26 -24.52 -2.10 12.90
N HIS A 27 -24.86 -2.23 11.61
CA HIS A 27 -25.04 -1.12 10.66
C HIS A 27 -26.45 -0.51 10.66
N ALA A 28 -27.46 -1.15 11.22
CA ALA A 28 -28.78 -0.53 11.43
C ALA A 28 -28.69 0.78 12.24
N ARG A 29 -27.54 1.01 12.89
CA ARG A 29 -27.14 2.25 13.59
C ARG A 29 -26.03 3.01 12.88
N ALA A 30 -25.78 2.72 11.60
CA ALA A 30 -24.56 3.10 10.89
C ALA A 30 -24.48 4.59 10.55
N ASP A 31 -23.23 5.04 10.53
CA ASP A 31 -22.80 6.35 10.14
C ASP A 31 -23.32 6.74 8.75
N ARG A 32 -23.88 7.93 8.66
CA ARG A 32 -24.22 8.59 7.39
C ARG A 32 -23.14 9.62 7.08
N GLY A 33 -23.02 9.98 5.81
CA GLY A 33 -22.09 11.02 5.38
C GLY A 33 -20.62 10.70 5.72
N GLU A 34 -19.89 11.63 6.32
CA GLU A 34 -18.46 11.50 6.64
C GLU A 34 -18.16 10.30 7.55
N GLY A 35 -19.08 9.95 8.47
CA GLY A 35 -18.93 8.79 9.34
C GLY A 35 -18.76 7.46 8.58
N PHE A 36 -19.35 7.33 7.40
CA PHE A 36 -19.18 6.17 6.53
C PHE A 36 -17.70 5.95 6.16
N PHE A 37 -16.94 7.02 5.93
CA PHE A 37 -15.55 6.97 5.50
C PHE A 37 -14.52 6.82 6.63
N VAL A 38 -14.83 7.31 7.85
CA VAL A 38 -13.88 7.37 8.98
C VAL A 38 -14.43 6.81 10.29
N GLY A 39 -15.53 6.04 10.28
CA GLY A 39 -16.08 5.35 11.45
C GLY A 39 -16.38 6.26 12.63
N SER A 40 -16.76 7.53 12.38
CA SER A 40 -17.01 8.57 13.40
C SER A 40 -15.86 8.78 14.38
N ARG A 41 -14.65 8.37 14.03
CA ARG A 41 -13.40 8.57 14.79
C ARG A 41 -13.44 8.03 16.22
N THR A 42 -13.95 6.79 16.38
CA THR A 42 -14.19 6.15 17.70
C THR A 42 -13.24 5.00 18.02
N PHE A 43 -12.26 4.71 17.16
CA PHE A 43 -11.43 3.51 17.30
C PHE A 43 -10.47 3.59 18.49
N SER A 44 -10.44 2.52 19.27
CA SER A 44 -9.46 2.31 20.34
C SER A 44 -8.07 1.93 19.79
N PRO A 45 -6.99 1.97 20.59
CA PRO A 45 -5.69 1.47 20.16
C PRO A 45 -5.72 0.04 19.64
N TRP A 46 -6.44 -0.86 20.29
CA TRP A 46 -6.58 -2.25 19.87
C TRP A 46 -7.38 -2.38 18.57
N THR A 47 -8.44 -1.59 18.39
CA THR A 47 -9.18 -1.57 17.12
C THR A 47 -8.26 -1.13 15.96
N VAL A 48 -7.45 -0.08 16.17
CA VAL A 48 -6.45 0.34 15.19
C VAL A 48 -5.42 -0.76 14.97
N ALA A 49 -4.91 -1.38 16.04
CA ALA A 49 -3.94 -2.48 15.93
C ALA A 49 -4.47 -3.62 15.07
N PHE A 50 -5.69 -4.09 15.33
CA PHE A 50 -6.30 -5.18 14.55
C PHE A 50 -6.57 -4.77 13.10
N CYS A 51 -7.02 -3.54 12.86
CA CYS A 51 -7.18 -3.01 11.52
C CYS A 51 -5.87 -3.01 10.72
N ILE A 52 -4.78 -2.56 11.34
CA ILE A 52 -3.49 -2.43 10.69
C ILE A 52 -2.80 -3.79 10.54
N THR A 53 -2.89 -4.67 11.55
CA THR A 53 -2.38 -6.05 11.46
C THR A 53 -3.11 -6.81 10.34
N GLY A 54 -4.42 -6.72 10.26
CA GLY A 54 -5.18 -7.35 9.17
C GLY A 54 -4.79 -6.78 7.81
N LEU A 55 -4.68 -5.45 7.70
CA LEU A 55 -4.32 -4.78 6.46
C LEU A 55 -2.92 -5.20 5.97
N PHE A 56 -1.89 -5.03 6.76
CA PHE A 56 -0.51 -5.26 6.35
C PHE A 56 -0.09 -6.72 6.54
N SER A 57 -0.14 -7.24 7.75
CA SER A 57 0.42 -8.57 8.05
C SER A 57 -0.29 -9.70 7.31
N GLY A 58 -1.63 -9.60 7.09
CA GLY A 58 -2.36 -10.57 6.29
C GLY A 58 -1.92 -10.61 4.82
N SER A 59 -1.65 -9.44 4.23
CA SER A 59 -1.12 -9.35 2.87
C SER A 59 0.32 -9.82 2.76
N SER A 60 1.18 -9.38 3.67
CA SER A 60 2.58 -9.77 3.70
C SER A 60 2.74 -11.26 3.91
N TYR A 61 1.92 -11.88 4.76
CA TYR A 61 1.93 -13.32 4.96
C TYR A 61 1.75 -14.09 3.64
N ILE A 62 0.76 -13.70 2.83
CA ILE A 62 0.52 -14.30 1.52
C ILE A 62 1.71 -14.07 0.58
N ALA A 63 2.19 -12.82 0.50
CA ALA A 63 3.33 -12.49 -0.35
C ALA A 63 4.61 -13.21 0.08
N ILE A 64 4.87 -13.30 1.38
CA ILE A 64 6.03 -13.99 1.92
C ILE A 64 5.95 -15.49 1.63
N MET A 65 4.80 -16.14 1.80
CA MET A 65 4.64 -17.56 1.44
C MET A 65 4.95 -17.81 -0.04
N GLU A 66 4.42 -16.97 -0.94
CA GLU A 66 4.69 -17.11 -2.39
C GLU A 66 6.17 -16.89 -2.72
N LEU A 67 6.74 -15.80 -2.18
CA LEU A 67 8.13 -15.45 -2.42
C LEU A 67 9.10 -16.48 -1.81
N SER A 68 8.82 -16.97 -0.59
CA SER A 68 9.66 -17.98 0.07
C SER A 68 9.64 -19.33 -0.63
N TYR A 69 8.55 -19.68 -1.31
CA TYR A 69 8.53 -20.87 -2.17
C TYR A 69 9.59 -20.79 -3.28
N ARG A 70 9.87 -19.60 -3.81
CA ARG A 70 10.84 -19.38 -4.89
C ARG A 70 12.24 -19.00 -4.40
N THR A 71 12.33 -18.19 -3.35
CA THR A 71 13.58 -17.53 -2.92
C THR A 71 13.96 -17.85 -1.46
N GLY A 72 13.29 -18.83 -0.85
CA GLY A 72 13.57 -19.24 0.51
C GLY A 72 13.39 -18.12 1.54
N ILE A 73 14.27 -18.10 2.54
CA ILE A 73 14.14 -17.21 3.72
C ILE A 73 14.32 -15.72 3.38
N SER A 74 14.93 -15.38 2.25
CA SER A 74 15.16 -13.97 1.87
C SER A 74 13.85 -13.17 1.71
N ALA A 75 12.72 -13.85 1.46
CA ALA A 75 11.39 -13.24 1.42
C ALA A 75 10.98 -12.53 2.73
N ILE A 76 11.63 -12.84 3.86
CA ILE A 76 11.44 -12.15 5.16
C ILE A 76 11.62 -10.63 4.99
N TRP A 77 12.54 -10.18 4.13
CA TRP A 77 12.80 -8.75 3.92
C TRP A 77 11.58 -7.96 3.45
N TYR A 78 10.65 -8.61 2.74
CA TYR A 78 9.37 -7.98 2.37
C TYR A 78 8.57 -7.57 3.62
N GLY A 79 8.41 -8.49 4.57
CA GLY A 79 7.69 -8.21 5.82
C GLY A 79 8.45 -7.28 6.76
N VAL A 80 9.79 -7.34 6.78
CA VAL A 80 10.63 -6.40 7.55
C VAL A 80 10.46 -4.99 7.00
N ALA A 81 10.51 -4.79 5.69
CA ALA A 81 10.33 -3.49 5.05
C ALA A 81 8.94 -2.91 5.34
N GLU A 82 7.89 -3.74 5.35
CA GLU A 82 6.54 -3.32 5.74
C GLU A 82 6.45 -2.96 7.22
N THR A 83 7.07 -3.73 8.10
CA THR A 83 7.12 -3.41 9.54
C THR A 83 7.80 -2.08 9.80
N VAL A 84 8.89 -1.79 9.08
CA VAL A 84 9.57 -0.48 9.12
C VAL A 84 8.61 0.63 8.68
N GLN A 85 7.82 0.44 7.62
CA GLN A 85 6.78 1.40 7.21
C GLN A 85 5.78 1.67 8.33
N VAL A 86 5.24 0.62 8.97
CA VAL A 86 4.25 0.74 10.06
C VAL A 86 4.84 1.54 11.24
N LEU A 87 6.09 1.26 11.62
CA LEU A 87 6.80 1.99 12.66
C LEU A 87 7.03 3.46 12.30
N LEU A 88 7.44 3.75 11.08
CA LEU A 88 7.64 5.13 10.62
C LEU A 88 6.33 5.92 10.60
N ILE A 89 5.22 5.32 10.15
CA ILE A 89 3.90 5.96 10.22
C ILE A 89 3.54 6.27 11.67
N ALA A 90 3.72 5.30 12.58
CA ALA A 90 3.41 5.47 14.00
C ALA A 90 4.21 6.63 14.65
N LEU A 91 5.49 6.71 14.34
CA LEU A 91 6.41 7.64 14.99
C LEU A 91 6.32 9.06 14.42
N ILE A 92 6.15 9.17 13.10
CA ILE A 92 6.30 10.46 12.39
C ILE A 92 4.96 11.06 11.99
N LEU A 93 4.00 10.25 11.48
CA LEU A 93 2.87 10.80 10.72
C LEU A 93 1.54 10.83 11.47
N VAL A 94 1.27 9.89 12.38
CA VAL A 94 -0.05 9.79 13.02
C VAL A 94 -0.47 11.10 13.68
N LYS A 95 0.40 11.70 14.48
CA LYS A 95 0.09 12.93 15.21
C LYS A 95 -0.20 14.14 14.29
N PRO A 96 0.66 14.50 13.31
CA PRO A 96 0.41 15.63 12.43
C PRO A 96 -0.79 15.44 11.51
N LEU A 97 -0.97 14.25 10.94
CA LEU A 97 -2.10 13.99 10.03
C LEU A 97 -3.45 13.96 10.77
N ARG A 98 -3.49 13.39 11.99
CA ARG A 98 -4.73 13.35 12.77
C ARG A 98 -5.20 14.77 13.17
N LYS A 99 -4.28 15.71 13.40
CA LYS A 99 -4.61 17.11 13.66
C LYS A 99 -5.24 17.80 12.44
N ARG A 100 -4.86 17.43 11.22
CA ARG A 100 -5.41 17.98 9.97
C ARG A 100 -6.75 17.35 9.56
N LEU A 101 -7.24 16.33 10.28
CA LEU A 101 -8.50 15.63 9.98
C LEU A 101 -8.61 15.08 8.54
N VAL A 102 -7.47 14.72 7.95
CA VAL A 102 -7.40 14.20 6.57
C VAL A 102 -8.24 12.92 6.46
N VAL A 103 -8.99 12.77 5.37
CA VAL A 103 -9.78 11.57 5.04
C VAL A 103 -9.03 10.69 4.05
N THR A 104 -8.50 11.31 2.99
CA THR A 104 -7.77 10.62 1.91
C THR A 104 -6.54 11.40 1.49
N VAL A 105 -5.51 10.69 1.01
CA VAL A 105 -4.31 11.30 0.42
C VAL A 105 -4.68 12.12 -0.82
N THR A 106 -5.61 11.61 -1.64
CA THR A 106 -6.09 12.28 -2.85
C THR A 106 -6.89 13.54 -2.54
N GLY A 107 -7.65 13.53 -1.44
CA GLY A 107 -8.33 14.73 -0.92
C GLY A 107 -7.33 15.82 -0.52
N MET A 108 -6.25 15.46 0.16
CA MET A 108 -5.19 16.40 0.55
C MET A 108 -4.50 17.06 -0.67
N ILE A 109 -4.26 16.28 -1.74
CA ILE A 109 -3.77 16.82 -3.02
C ILE A 109 -4.80 17.80 -3.61
N GLY A 110 -6.08 17.45 -3.55
CA GLY A 110 -7.18 18.29 -4.05
C GLY A 110 -7.34 19.61 -3.32
N GLU A 111 -7.21 19.63 -2.00
CA GLU A 111 -7.26 20.85 -1.18
C GLU A 111 -6.19 21.86 -1.60
N ARG A 112 -4.99 21.41 -1.91
CA ARG A 112 -3.86 22.27 -2.30
C ARG A 112 -3.87 22.64 -3.78
N PHE A 113 -4.06 21.66 -4.67
CA PHE A 113 -3.87 21.83 -6.13
C PHE A 113 -5.17 21.92 -6.93
N GLY A 114 -6.31 21.80 -6.24
CA GLY A 114 -7.63 21.96 -6.83
C GLY A 114 -8.22 20.66 -7.41
N ARG A 115 -9.49 20.78 -7.87
CA ARG A 115 -10.32 19.65 -8.28
C ARG A 115 -9.71 18.76 -9.38
N LYS A 116 -9.02 19.34 -10.36
CA LYS A 116 -8.38 18.56 -11.43
C LYS A 116 -7.27 17.66 -10.87
N ALA A 117 -6.44 18.16 -9.94
CA ALA A 117 -5.43 17.35 -9.27
C ALA A 117 -6.06 16.21 -8.46
N GLN A 118 -7.15 16.51 -7.75
CA GLN A 118 -7.91 15.51 -7.01
C GLN A 118 -8.46 14.41 -7.92
N ALA A 119 -9.01 14.78 -9.07
CA ALA A 119 -9.53 13.82 -10.04
C ALA A 119 -8.42 12.93 -10.61
N ILE A 120 -7.28 13.49 -11.00
CA ILE A 120 -6.14 12.72 -11.52
C ILE A 120 -5.60 11.77 -10.44
N ALA A 121 -5.28 12.29 -9.24
CA ALA A 121 -4.78 11.49 -8.14
C ALA A 121 -5.77 10.39 -7.72
N GLY A 122 -7.06 10.73 -7.65
CA GLY A 122 -8.14 9.80 -7.32
C GLY A 122 -8.30 8.69 -8.33
N SER A 123 -8.22 9.00 -9.63
CA SER A 123 -8.29 8.02 -10.71
C SER A 123 -7.09 7.06 -10.71
N ILE A 124 -5.87 7.57 -10.55
CA ILE A 124 -4.66 6.75 -10.44
C ILE A 124 -4.73 5.84 -9.21
N THR A 125 -5.14 6.39 -8.06
CA THR A 125 -5.29 5.64 -6.83
C THR A 125 -6.35 4.55 -6.97
N ALA A 126 -7.52 4.86 -7.53
CA ALA A 126 -8.58 3.90 -7.78
C ALA A 126 -8.15 2.78 -8.73
N PHE A 127 -7.37 3.10 -9.76
CA PHE A 127 -6.84 2.11 -10.71
C PHE A 127 -5.84 1.14 -10.08
N THR A 128 -5.04 1.61 -9.11
CA THR A 128 -3.99 0.79 -8.48
C THR A 128 -4.47 -0.06 -7.31
N PHE A 129 -5.54 0.32 -6.60
CA PHE A 129 -6.04 -0.45 -5.46
C PHE A 129 -6.54 -1.86 -5.79
N PRO A 130 -7.23 -2.12 -6.92
CA PRO A 130 -7.56 -3.48 -7.33
C PRO A 130 -6.35 -4.40 -7.51
N MET A 131 -5.19 -3.87 -7.95
CA MET A 131 -3.97 -4.64 -8.11
C MET A 131 -3.49 -5.24 -6.77
N TRP A 132 -3.59 -4.47 -5.67
CA TRP A 132 -3.30 -5.03 -4.34
C TRP A 132 -4.28 -6.10 -3.91
N SER A 133 -5.54 -5.95 -4.26
CA SER A 133 -6.57 -6.94 -3.94
C SER A 133 -6.39 -8.25 -4.71
N VAL A 134 -5.79 -8.21 -5.92
CA VAL A 134 -5.49 -9.38 -6.75
C VAL A 134 -4.63 -10.39 -5.98
N ALA A 135 -3.58 -9.94 -5.27
CA ALA A 135 -2.64 -10.83 -4.60
C ALA A 135 -3.35 -11.78 -3.63
N THR A 136 -4.20 -11.24 -2.77
CA THR A 136 -4.92 -12.05 -1.76
C THR A 136 -6.12 -12.80 -2.36
N ALA A 137 -6.73 -12.26 -3.42
CA ALA A 137 -7.77 -12.98 -4.15
C ALA A 137 -7.22 -14.23 -4.85
N ILE A 138 -6.06 -14.14 -5.48
CA ILE A 138 -5.37 -15.28 -6.08
C ILE A 138 -4.99 -16.31 -5.02
N ALA A 139 -4.58 -15.89 -3.81
CA ALA A 139 -4.22 -16.81 -2.73
C ALA A 139 -5.38 -17.75 -2.36
N PHE A 140 -6.56 -17.20 -2.13
CA PHE A 140 -7.74 -18.02 -1.82
C PHE A 140 -8.25 -18.79 -3.05
N ALA A 141 -8.20 -18.20 -4.25
CA ALA A 141 -8.53 -18.88 -5.49
C ALA A 141 -7.60 -20.07 -5.75
N SER A 142 -6.31 -19.97 -5.43
CA SER A 142 -5.33 -21.07 -5.52
C SER A 142 -5.72 -22.23 -4.59
N ALA A 143 -6.15 -21.94 -3.38
CA ALA A 143 -6.67 -22.96 -2.47
C ALA A 143 -7.94 -23.64 -3.02
N LEU A 144 -8.90 -22.85 -3.52
CA LEU A 144 -10.10 -23.42 -4.15
C LEU A 144 -9.73 -24.27 -5.37
N HIS A 145 -8.83 -23.79 -6.23
CA HIS A 145 -8.36 -24.56 -7.40
C HIS A 145 -7.77 -25.91 -6.97
N ALA A 146 -6.80 -25.90 -6.06
CA ALA A 146 -6.11 -27.10 -5.60
C ALA A 146 -7.05 -28.11 -4.93
N LEU A 147 -8.05 -27.65 -4.17
CA LEU A 147 -8.87 -28.50 -3.30
C LEU A 147 -10.21 -28.92 -3.93
N THR A 148 -10.73 -28.16 -4.89
CA THR A 148 -12.06 -28.41 -5.46
C THR A 148 -12.04 -28.90 -6.90
N GLY A 149 -10.91 -28.72 -7.60
CA GLY A 149 -10.78 -29.02 -9.03
C GLY A 149 -11.38 -27.96 -9.96
N LEU A 150 -11.85 -26.82 -9.42
CA LEU A 150 -12.26 -25.68 -10.23
C LEU A 150 -11.07 -25.13 -11.02
N SER A 151 -11.29 -24.64 -12.24
CA SER A 151 -10.23 -23.89 -12.92
C SER A 151 -9.84 -22.66 -12.11
N ILE A 152 -8.58 -22.25 -12.19
CA ILE A 152 -8.10 -21.07 -11.44
C ILE A 152 -8.93 -19.81 -11.76
N HIS A 153 -9.35 -19.63 -13.00
CA HIS A 153 -10.20 -18.50 -13.41
C HIS A 153 -11.59 -18.56 -12.77
N ALA A 154 -12.22 -19.75 -12.71
CA ALA A 154 -13.49 -19.90 -12.02
C ALA A 154 -13.35 -19.64 -10.51
N ALA A 155 -12.27 -20.13 -9.89
CA ALA A 155 -11.96 -19.86 -8.49
C ALA A 155 -11.74 -18.37 -8.20
N ILE A 156 -11.08 -17.62 -9.10
CA ILE A 156 -10.93 -16.16 -8.99
C ILE A 156 -12.30 -15.46 -9.03
N ILE A 157 -13.18 -15.84 -9.94
CA ILE A 157 -14.53 -15.26 -10.03
C ILE A 157 -15.31 -15.51 -8.73
N VAL A 158 -15.32 -16.76 -8.25
CA VAL A 158 -15.99 -17.10 -6.96
C VAL A 158 -15.44 -16.27 -5.82
N THR A 159 -14.13 -16.16 -5.69
CA THR A 159 -13.46 -15.34 -4.67
C THR A 159 -13.86 -13.88 -4.76
N ALA A 160 -13.84 -13.31 -5.97
CA ALA A 160 -14.20 -11.91 -6.19
C ALA A 160 -15.68 -11.61 -5.87
N LEU A 161 -16.59 -12.52 -6.22
CA LEU A 161 -18.01 -12.37 -5.88
C LEU A 161 -18.27 -12.45 -4.37
N LEU A 162 -17.58 -13.35 -3.67
CA LEU A 162 -17.63 -13.42 -2.20
C LEU A 162 -17.11 -12.13 -1.54
N LEU A 163 -16.00 -11.58 -2.05
CA LEU A 163 -15.47 -10.29 -1.59
C LEU A 163 -16.45 -9.14 -1.85
N LEU A 164 -17.03 -9.06 -3.04
CA LEU A 164 -18.01 -8.02 -3.38
C LEU A 164 -19.26 -8.09 -2.52
N ALA A 165 -19.80 -9.30 -2.31
CA ALA A 165 -20.96 -9.52 -1.45
C ALA A 165 -20.71 -9.02 -0.01
N PHE A 166 -19.51 -9.25 0.50
CA PHE A 166 -19.08 -8.77 1.81
C PHE A 166 -18.92 -7.23 1.83
N LEU A 167 -18.22 -6.64 0.85
CA LEU A 167 -17.88 -5.21 0.83
C LEU A 167 -19.10 -4.29 0.62
N SER A 168 -20.13 -4.77 -0.06
CA SER A 168 -21.36 -4.01 -0.30
C SER A 168 -22.14 -3.68 0.97
N ALA A 169 -21.83 -4.33 2.10
CA ALA A 169 -22.63 -4.29 3.33
C ALA A 169 -22.32 -3.12 4.28
N GLY A 170 -21.18 -2.39 4.16
CA GLY A 170 -20.86 -1.36 5.17
C GLY A 170 -19.69 -0.43 4.87
N GLY A 171 -19.51 0.61 5.74
CA GLY A 171 -18.39 1.56 5.70
C GLY A 171 -17.23 1.16 6.63
N MET A 172 -16.46 2.15 7.09
CA MET A 172 -15.23 1.94 7.88
C MET A 172 -15.44 1.14 9.18
N ARG A 173 -16.61 1.27 9.84
CA ARG A 173 -16.92 0.46 11.03
C ARG A 173 -17.06 -1.02 10.72
N ALA A 174 -17.64 -1.37 9.56
CA ALA A 174 -17.73 -2.75 9.12
C ALA A 174 -16.34 -3.33 8.85
N VAL A 175 -15.50 -2.55 8.21
CA VAL A 175 -14.09 -2.90 8.01
C VAL A 175 -13.42 -3.20 9.35
N ALA A 176 -13.54 -2.31 10.35
CA ALA A 176 -12.94 -2.51 11.67
C ALA A 176 -13.47 -3.74 12.42
N PHE A 177 -14.78 -3.99 12.35
CA PHE A 177 -15.38 -5.19 12.93
C PHE A 177 -14.81 -6.46 12.32
N THR A 178 -14.74 -6.51 10.98
CA THR A 178 -14.17 -7.64 10.25
C THR A 178 -12.70 -7.85 10.60
N GLN A 179 -11.91 -6.78 10.64
CA GLN A 179 -10.51 -6.88 11.02
C GLN A 179 -10.31 -7.47 12.42
N THR A 180 -11.18 -7.09 13.37
CA THR A 180 -11.15 -7.65 14.72
C THR A 180 -11.48 -9.14 14.72
N ALA A 181 -12.51 -9.56 13.99
CA ALA A 181 -12.88 -10.97 13.86
C ALA A 181 -11.79 -11.79 13.17
N ASN A 182 -11.19 -11.24 12.10
CA ASN A 182 -10.10 -11.89 11.37
C ASN A 182 -8.85 -12.12 12.24
N CYS A 183 -8.56 -11.25 13.21
CA CYS A 183 -7.44 -11.47 14.13
C CYS A 183 -7.57 -12.76 14.94
N VAL A 184 -8.78 -13.16 15.30
CA VAL A 184 -9.04 -14.44 15.98
C VAL A 184 -8.75 -15.61 15.04
N VAL A 185 -9.21 -15.51 13.79
CA VAL A 185 -8.97 -16.54 12.76
C VAL A 185 -7.48 -16.66 12.44
N PHE A 186 -6.74 -15.55 12.44
CA PHE A 186 -5.30 -15.55 12.21
C PHE A 186 -4.52 -16.35 13.26
N ILE A 187 -4.91 -16.29 14.53
CA ILE A 187 -4.27 -17.09 15.57
C ILE A 187 -4.38 -18.58 15.23
N GLY A 188 -5.57 -19.04 14.83
CA GLY A 188 -5.79 -20.42 14.39
C GLY A 188 -4.95 -20.78 13.15
N MET A 189 -4.93 -19.90 12.14
CA MET A 189 -4.15 -20.10 10.91
C MET A 189 -2.64 -20.23 11.19
N LEU A 190 -2.08 -19.30 11.98
CA LEU A 190 -0.66 -19.31 12.32
C LEU A 190 -0.29 -20.55 13.14
N ALA A 191 -1.13 -20.94 14.11
CA ALA A 191 -0.90 -22.15 14.92
C ALA A 191 -0.94 -23.42 14.06
N VAL A 192 -1.95 -23.55 13.20
CA VAL A 192 -2.12 -24.70 12.30
C VAL A 192 -1.01 -24.74 11.24
N GLY A 193 -0.62 -23.57 10.69
CA GLY A 193 0.50 -23.49 9.76
C GLY A 193 1.83 -23.89 10.41
N THR A 194 2.09 -23.43 11.63
CA THR A 194 3.26 -23.84 12.40
C THR A 194 3.25 -25.34 12.68
N LEU A 195 2.09 -25.91 13.01
CA LEU A 195 1.95 -27.35 13.18
C LEU A 195 2.27 -28.12 11.90
N ALA A 196 1.78 -27.66 10.73
CA ALA A 196 2.08 -28.27 9.44
C ALA A 196 3.58 -28.35 9.19
N PHE A 197 4.30 -27.23 9.44
CA PHE A 197 5.76 -27.19 9.31
C PHE A 197 6.45 -28.26 10.18
N PHE A 198 6.07 -28.39 11.43
CA PHE A 198 6.69 -29.36 12.34
C PHE A 198 6.33 -30.84 12.01
N ILE A 199 5.16 -31.11 11.41
CA ILE A 199 4.80 -32.44 10.93
C ILE A 199 5.67 -32.82 9.74
N ASN A 200 5.81 -31.96 8.74
CA ASN A 200 6.61 -32.18 7.54
C ASN A 200 6.88 -30.81 6.88
N PRO A 201 8.14 -30.41 6.59
CA PRO A 201 9.38 -31.21 6.67
C PRO A 201 10.08 -31.16 8.03
N GLY A 202 9.63 -30.35 8.99
CA GLY A 202 10.26 -30.17 10.28
C GLY A 202 11.67 -29.55 10.19
N ILE A 203 12.40 -29.60 11.30
CA ILE A 203 13.77 -29.05 11.38
C ILE A 203 14.74 -29.87 10.53
N ASP A 204 14.53 -31.17 10.44
CA ASP A 204 15.40 -32.04 9.66
C ASP A 204 15.30 -31.78 8.16
N GLY A 205 14.10 -31.45 7.68
CA GLY A 205 13.93 -31.00 6.30
C GLY A 205 14.65 -29.70 5.98
N ILE A 206 14.72 -28.76 6.93
CA ILE A 206 15.52 -27.53 6.77
C ILE A 206 17.03 -27.86 6.78
N ARG A 207 17.48 -28.80 7.61
CA ARG A 207 18.88 -29.26 7.60
C ARG A 207 19.26 -29.89 6.27
N GLN A 208 18.38 -30.72 5.71
CA GLN A 208 18.56 -31.30 4.39
C GLN A 208 18.58 -30.23 3.30
N LEU A 209 17.66 -29.24 3.36
CA LEU A 209 17.64 -28.10 2.44
C LEU A 209 18.95 -27.32 2.44
N ALA A 210 19.59 -27.16 3.62
CA ALA A 210 20.88 -26.50 3.74
C ALA A 210 22.01 -27.21 2.99
N VAL A 211 21.87 -28.51 2.75
CA VAL A 211 22.82 -29.30 1.96
C VAL A 211 22.46 -29.30 0.49
N ASP A 212 21.18 -29.52 0.18
CA ASP A 212 20.71 -29.74 -1.20
C ASP A 212 20.54 -28.42 -1.99
N ARG A 213 20.05 -27.36 -1.34
CA ARG A 213 19.76 -26.04 -1.93
C ARG A 213 20.10 -24.91 -0.95
N PRO A 214 21.40 -24.69 -0.63
CA PRO A 214 21.83 -23.70 0.36
C PRO A 214 21.41 -22.28 0.02
N GLU A 215 21.18 -21.97 -1.27
CA GLU A 215 20.67 -20.69 -1.74
C GLU A 215 19.28 -20.34 -1.16
N MET A 216 18.46 -21.32 -0.82
CA MET A 216 17.16 -21.12 -0.19
C MET A 216 17.27 -20.60 1.26
N LEU A 217 18.43 -20.71 1.87
CA LEU A 217 18.74 -20.21 3.21
C LEU A 217 19.61 -18.95 3.16
N ASP A 218 19.96 -18.45 1.99
CA ASP A 218 20.66 -17.17 1.83
C ASP A 218 19.67 -16.00 1.93
N MET A 219 19.96 -15.06 2.80
CA MET A 219 19.17 -13.85 3.01
C MET A 219 19.15 -12.89 1.80
N SER A 220 20.02 -13.10 0.82
CA SER A 220 20.11 -12.30 -0.41
C SER A 220 19.53 -12.98 -1.65
N SER A 221 19.02 -14.19 -1.56
CA SER A 221 18.59 -15.01 -2.71
C SER A 221 17.46 -14.39 -3.54
N ALA A 222 16.63 -13.52 -2.95
CA ALA A 222 15.64 -12.73 -3.71
C ALA A 222 16.27 -11.67 -4.64
N GLY A 223 17.57 -11.43 -4.49
CA GLY A 223 18.31 -10.39 -5.21
C GLY A 223 18.24 -9.03 -4.53
N VAL A 224 19.41 -8.39 -4.40
CA VAL A 224 19.55 -7.09 -3.72
C VAL A 224 18.68 -6.01 -4.38
N THR A 225 18.54 -6.03 -5.71
CA THR A 225 17.68 -5.10 -6.47
C THR A 225 16.23 -5.14 -5.98
N LEU A 226 15.69 -6.35 -5.80
CA LEU A 226 14.29 -6.54 -5.40
C LEU A 226 14.10 -6.19 -3.92
N ILE A 227 15.02 -6.61 -3.06
CA ILE A 227 15.01 -6.26 -1.62
C ILE A 227 15.06 -4.73 -1.45
N ALA A 228 15.98 -4.05 -2.15
CA ALA A 228 16.07 -2.59 -2.13
C ALA A 228 14.77 -1.92 -2.62
N ALA A 229 14.15 -2.47 -3.67
CA ALA A 229 12.87 -1.96 -4.18
C ALA A 229 11.73 -2.13 -3.16
N TRP A 230 11.67 -3.24 -2.41
CA TRP A 230 10.71 -3.40 -1.31
C TRP A 230 10.89 -2.32 -0.24
N PHE A 231 12.11 -2.15 0.27
CA PHE A 231 12.37 -1.10 1.27
C PHE A 231 12.02 0.30 0.75
N GLY A 232 12.48 0.65 -0.44
CA GLY A 232 12.19 1.95 -1.04
C GLY A 232 10.70 2.19 -1.23
N THR A 233 9.99 1.18 -1.71
CA THR A 233 8.55 1.21 -1.92
C THR A 233 7.80 1.43 -0.60
N PHE A 234 8.11 0.64 0.43
CA PHE A 234 7.46 0.75 1.74
C PHE A 234 7.81 2.04 2.47
N ILE A 235 9.07 2.50 2.43
CA ILE A 235 9.49 3.76 3.07
C ILE A 235 8.80 4.96 2.40
N VAL A 236 8.74 5.00 1.09
CA VAL A 236 8.02 6.06 0.37
C VAL A 236 6.52 5.98 0.66
N ASN A 237 5.97 4.78 0.77
CA ASN A 237 4.57 4.55 1.07
C ASN A 237 4.16 5.03 2.49
N VAL A 238 5.11 5.31 3.38
CA VAL A 238 4.83 5.95 4.68
C VAL A 238 3.96 7.20 4.51
N LEU A 239 4.20 8.00 3.47
CA LEU A 239 3.43 9.22 3.18
C LEU A 239 2.13 8.96 2.38
N LEU A 240 1.98 7.79 1.79
CA LEU A 240 0.99 7.50 0.76
C LEU A 240 0.02 6.36 1.13
N ALA A 241 0.15 5.75 2.30
CA ALA A 241 -0.61 4.58 2.75
C ALA A 241 -2.07 4.91 3.08
N GLN A 242 -2.87 5.30 2.08
CA GLN A 242 -4.23 5.82 2.27
C GLN A 242 -5.14 4.88 3.08
N ALA A 243 -5.14 3.57 2.81
CA ALA A 243 -5.96 2.61 3.54
C ALA A 243 -5.58 2.57 5.04
N ALA A 244 -4.28 2.57 5.34
CA ALA A 244 -3.78 2.64 6.71
C ALA A 244 -4.14 3.98 7.37
N PHE A 245 -4.07 5.09 6.62
CA PHE A 245 -4.46 6.40 7.14
C PHE A 245 -5.96 6.45 7.46
N GLN A 246 -6.84 5.98 6.60
CA GLN A 246 -8.27 5.94 6.88
C GLN A 246 -8.57 5.19 8.18
N MET A 247 -7.95 4.02 8.40
CA MET A 247 -8.11 3.24 9.63
C MET A 247 -7.52 3.95 10.85
N THR A 248 -6.29 4.46 10.72
CA THR A 248 -5.59 5.10 11.83
C THR A 248 -6.22 6.45 12.20
N MET A 249 -6.68 7.22 11.21
CA MET A 249 -7.37 8.50 11.44
C MET A 249 -8.79 8.31 12.01
N SER A 250 -9.32 7.10 12.00
CA SER A 250 -10.57 6.74 12.69
C SER A 250 -10.41 6.58 14.21
N CYS A 251 -9.19 6.72 14.76
CA CYS A 251 -8.89 6.66 16.19
C CYS A 251 -9.53 7.83 16.97
N ARG A 252 -9.78 7.60 18.28
CA ARG A 252 -10.31 8.63 19.20
C ARG A 252 -9.32 9.78 19.38
N THR A 253 -8.07 9.45 19.67
CA THR A 253 -7.00 10.41 19.91
C THR A 253 -5.77 10.10 19.03
N PRO A 254 -4.90 11.09 18.73
CA PRO A 254 -3.65 10.84 18.02
C PRO A 254 -2.76 9.80 18.71
N GLU A 255 -2.81 9.75 20.05
CA GLU A 255 -2.03 8.79 20.83
C GLU A 255 -2.58 7.37 20.70
N ASP A 256 -3.91 7.21 20.66
CA ASP A 256 -4.55 5.91 20.39
C ASP A 256 -4.14 5.37 19.02
N GLY A 257 -4.11 6.22 18.00
CA GLY A 257 -3.64 5.85 16.67
C GLY A 257 -2.18 5.41 16.67
N ARG A 258 -1.30 6.17 17.32
CA ARG A 258 0.13 5.83 17.44
C ARG A 258 0.34 4.50 18.17
N LYS A 259 -0.28 4.31 19.34
CA LYS A 259 -0.19 3.05 20.10
C LYS A 259 -0.70 1.87 19.29
N GLY A 260 -1.83 2.04 18.59
CA GLY A 260 -2.39 0.99 17.75
C GLY A 260 -1.44 0.55 16.64
N MET A 261 -0.79 1.50 15.96
CA MET A 261 0.23 1.19 14.95
C MET A 261 1.45 0.46 15.54
N LEU A 262 1.93 0.85 16.73
CA LEU A 262 3.05 0.18 17.40
C LEU A 262 2.68 -1.26 17.80
N TYR A 263 1.46 -1.48 18.29
CA TYR A 263 0.96 -2.83 18.59
C TYR A 263 0.87 -3.68 17.32
N ALA A 264 0.40 -3.11 16.21
CA ALA A 264 0.33 -3.79 14.93
C ALA A 264 1.71 -4.24 14.42
N ALA A 265 2.75 -3.40 14.58
CA ALA A 265 4.11 -3.77 14.20
C ALA A 265 4.59 -5.03 14.95
N GLY A 266 4.28 -5.15 16.25
CA GLY A 266 4.61 -6.35 17.03
C GLY A 266 3.78 -7.57 16.63
N LEU A 267 2.47 -7.39 16.43
CA LEU A 267 1.56 -8.46 16.02
C LEU A 267 1.87 -9.01 14.62
N GLY A 268 2.55 -8.25 13.77
CA GLY A 268 2.96 -8.67 12.43
C GLY A 268 4.12 -9.68 12.40
N VAL A 269 4.97 -9.71 13.43
CA VAL A 269 6.17 -10.57 13.44
C VAL A 269 5.88 -12.06 13.24
N PRO A 270 4.90 -12.69 13.91
CA PRO A 270 4.56 -14.09 13.67
C PRO A 270 4.17 -14.39 12.22
N PHE A 271 3.50 -13.46 11.51
CA PHE A 271 3.13 -13.65 10.11
C PHE A 271 4.36 -13.75 9.20
N ILE A 272 5.38 -12.93 9.46
CA ILE A 272 6.62 -12.94 8.69
C ILE A 272 7.33 -14.28 8.87
N ILE A 273 7.48 -14.74 10.11
CA ILE A 273 8.20 -15.98 10.42
C ILE A 273 7.45 -17.19 9.87
N VAL A 274 6.17 -17.34 10.19
CA VAL A 274 5.37 -18.49 9.75
C VAL A 274 5.18 -18.48 8.24
N GLY A 275 5.01 -17.31 7.62
CA GLY A 275 4.92 -17.19 6.16
C GLY A 275 6.17 -17.69 5.45
N ALA A 276 7.36 -17.31 5.94
CA ALA A 276 8.63 -17.78 5.39
C ALA A 276 8.82 -19.29 5.59
N LEU A 277 8.49 -19.80 6.76
CA LEU A 277 8.58 -21.24 7.06
C LEU A 277 7.67 -22.04 6.13
N LEU A 278 6.43 -21.63 5.92
CA LEU A 278 5.47 -22.36 5.10
C LEU A 278 5.80 -22.32 3.62
N GLY A 279 6.23 -21.17 3.08
CA GLY A 279 6.67 -21.08 1.70
C GLY A 279 7.90 -21.97 1.44
N THR A 280 8.89 -21.95 2.35
CA THR A 280 10.07 -22.81 2.27
C THR A 280 9.72 -24.29 2.45
N ALA A 281 8.81 -24.64 3.37
CA ALA A 281 8.32 -26.00 3.56
C ALA A 281 7.61 -26.54 2.29
N ALA A 282 6.77 -25.72 1.68
CA ALA A 282 6.13 -26.08 0.40
C ALA A 282 7.16 -26.31 -0.70
N ALA A 283 8.25 -25.54 -0.75
CA ALA A 283 9.34 -25.73 -1.71
C ALA A 283 10.13 -27.03 -1.51
N ILE A 284 10.14 -27.56 -0.28
CA ILE A 284 10.76 -28.86 0.04
C ILE A 284 9.81 -30.01 -0.35
N VAL A 285 8.54 -29.91 0.05
CA VAL A 285 7.57 -31.04 -0.06
C VAL A 285 6.92 -31.11 -1.44
N VAL A 286 6.68 -29.95 -2.09
CA VAL A 286 5.98 -29.82 -3.38
C VAL A 286 6.82 -28.98 -4.35
N PRO A 287 8.02 -29.44 -4.76
CA PRO A 287 8.99 -28.59 -5.49
C PRO A 287 8.62 -28.32 -6.95
N SER A 288 7.68 -29.03 -7.54
CA SER A 288 7.41 -29.04 -8.99
C SER A 288 6.20 -28.22 -9.43
N GLN A 289 5.70 -27.29 -8.60
CA GLN A 289 4.56 -26.45 -8.93
C GLN A 289 4.99 -25.09 -9.52
N ASP A 290 4.37 -24.73 -10.64
CA ASP A 290 4.61 -23.43 -11.29
C ASP A 290 4.06 -22.25 -10.46
N LEU A 291 2.94 -22.46 -9.78
CA LEU A 291 2.26 -21.47 -8.96
C LEU A 291 2.58 -21.68 -7.47
N GLY A 292 3.39 -20.81 -6.87
CA GLY A 292 3.83 -20.94 -5.49
C GLY A 292 2.68 -21.00 -4.47
N LEU A 293 1.60 -20.23 -4.66
CA LEU A 293 0.42 -20.31 -3.78
C LEU A 293 -0.39 -21.59 -3.95
N VAL A 294 -0.37 -22.22 -5.14
CA VAL A 294 -0.94 -23.56 -5.33
C VAL A 294 -0.07 -24.60 -4.63
N ALA A 295 1.26 -24.48 -4.71
CA ALA A 295 2.19 -25.36 -3.99
C ALA A 295 1.95 -25.34 -2.48
N VAL A 296 1.81 -24.15 -1.89
CA VAL A 296 1.47 -24.01 -0.45
C VAL A 296 0.13 -24.66 -0.15
N SER A 297 -0.85 -24.53 -1.04
CA SER A 297 -2.17 -25.12 -0.84
C SER A 297 -2.15 -26.64 -0.90
N VAL A 298 -1.41 -27.22 -1.83
CA VAL A 298 -1.21 -28.67 -1.94
C VAL A 298 -0.46 -29.19 -0.70
N TYR A 299 0.63 -28.53 -0.34
CA TYR A 299 1.42 -28.86 0.87
C TYR A 299 0.55 -28.96 2.11
N ILE A 300 -0.25 -27.94 2.40
CA ILE A 300 -1.14 -27.91 3.58
C ILE A 300 -2.17 -29.04 3.53
N ALA A 301 -2.73 -29.33 2.35
CA ALA A 301 -3.74 -30.38 2.19
C ALA A 301 -3.16 -31.79 2.31
N GLU A 302 -1.89 -31.99 1.96
CA GLU A 302 -1.18 -33.28 2.08
C GLU A 302 -0.72 -33.55 3.51
N VAL A 303 -0.28 -32.51 4.21
CA VAL A 303 0.35 -32.67 5.55
C VAL A 303 -0.69 -32.67 6.68
N LEU A 304 -1.82 -31.94 6.51
CA LEU A 304 -2.81 -31.79 7.57
C LEU A 304 -4.08 -32.58 7.33
N PRO A 305 -4.72 -33.09 8.41
CA PRO A 305 -6.09 -33.58 8.32
C PRO A 305 -7.05 -32.52 7.78
N ALA A 306 -8.05 -32.96 7.00
CA ALA A 306 -8.97 -32.06 6.28
C ALA A 306 -9.61 -30.94 7.12
N PRO A 307 -10.06 -31.16 8.39
CA PRO A 307 -10.59 -30.08 9.21
C PRO A 307 -9.55 -29.01 9.53
N LEU A 308 -8.30 -29.38 9.83
CA LEU A 308 -7.21 -28.45 10.14
C LEU A 308 -6.77 -27.67 8.88
N ALA A 309 -6.69 -28.36 7.72
CA ALA A 309 -6.50 -27.68 6.44
C ALA A 309 -7.60 -26.65 6.18
N GLY A 310 -8.87 -26.99 6.47
CA GLY A 310 -10.00 -26.06 6.39
C GLY A 310 -9.83 -24.82 7.27
N VAL A 311 -9.34 -24.98 8.51
CA VAL A 311 -9.05 -23.86 9.44
C VAL A 311 -7.91 -23.00 8.89
N PHE A 312 -6.86 -23.58 8.34
CA PHE A 312 -5.77 -22.85 7.71
C PHE A 312 -6.28 -21.99 6.55
N PHE A 313 -7.07 -22.59 5.64
CA PHE A 313 -7.61 -21.86 4.48
C PHE A 313 -8.72 -20.86 4.84
N LEU A 314 -9.42 -21.05 5.95
CA LEU A 314 -10.25 -19.99 6.54
C LEU A 314 -9.39 -18.76 6.90
N GLY A 315 -8.19 -18.99 7.43
CA GLY A 315 -7.22 -17.92 7.68
C GLY A 315 -6.75 -17.23 6.41
N VAL A 316 -6.46 -17.98 5.35
CA VAL A 316 -6.14 -17.40 4.03
C VAL A 316 -7.30 -16.57 3.48
N TRP A 317 -8.54 -17.03 3.65
CA TRP A 317 -9.74 -16.25 3.32
C TRP A 317 -9.85 -14.98 4.17
N ALA A 318 -9.60 -15.07 5.48
CA ALA A 318 -9.56 -13.92 6.36
C ALA A 318 -8.45 -12.90 5.96
N CYS A 319 -7.28 -13.37 5.46
CA CYS A 319 -6.26 -12.49 4.87
C CYS A 319 -6.79 -11.76 3.64
N ALA A 320 -7.52 -12.46 2.75
CA ALA A 320 -8.13 -11.84 1.59
C ALA A 320 -9.15 -10.76 1.98
N LEU A 321 -10.03 -11.04 2.94
CA LEU A 321 -10.98 -10.05 3.46
C LEU A 321 -10.28 -8.86 4.12
N SER A 322 -9.19 -9.11 4.86
CA SER A 322 -8.46 -8.10 5.62
C SER A 322 -7.67 -7.14 4.76
N TRP A 323 -7.17 -7.58 3.62
CA TRP A 323 -6.43 -6.75 2.68
C TRP A 323 -7.29 -6.19 1.56
N ALA A 324 -7.97 -7.08 0.81
CA ALA A 324 -8.79 -6.65 -0.31
C ALA A 324 -9.93 -5.74 0.13
N GLY A 325 -10.53 -5.99 1.30
CA GLY A 325 -11.61 -5.16 1.84
C GLY A 325 -11.23 -3.68 1.96
N PRO A 326 -10.26 -3.32 2.82
CA PRO A 326 -9.81 -1.94 2.96
C PRO A 326 -9.22 -1.34 1.68
N CYS A 327 -8.50 -2.12 0.86
CA CYS A 327 -7.97 -1.65 -0.40
C CYS A 327 -9.09 -1.27 -1.37
N GLN A 328 -10.05 -2.16 -1.59
CA GLN A 328 -11.21 -1.87 -2.43
C GLN A 328 -12.03 -0.69 -1.91
N PHE A 329 -12.25 -0.62 -0.59
CA PHE A 329 -12.95 0.49 0.04
C PHE A 329 -12.20 1.82 -0.14
N SER A 330 -10.89 1.84 0.04
CA SER A 330 -10.06 3.05 -0.16
C SER A 330 -10.01 3.48 -1.63
N GLY A 331 -9.88 2.53 -2.55
CA GLY A 331 -9.96 2.80 -3.98
C GLY A 331 -11.32 3.35 -4.39
N ALA A 332 -12.40 2.73 -3.89
CA ALA A 332 -13.75 3.18 -4.15
C ALA A 332 -14.05 4.56 -3.52
N THR A 333 -13.47 4.87 -2.36
CA THR A 333 -13.54 6.21 -1.76
C THR A 333 -12.84 7.23 -2.65
N SER A 334 -11.66 6.92 -3.17
CA SER A 334 -10.95 7.80 -4.11
C SER A 334 -11.75 8.04 -5.38
N LEU A 335 -12.37 7.01 -5.97
CA LEU A 335 -13.15 7.15 -7.19
C LEU A 335 -14.52 7.79 -6.91
N GLY A 336 -15.29 7.24 -5.97
CA GLY A 336 -16.66 7.67 -5.72
C GLY A 336 -16.73 9.02 -5.00
N ARG A 337 -15.93 9.22 -3.96
CA ARG A 337 -15.93 10.47 -3.18
C ARG A 337 -15.04 11.54 -3.80
N ASP A 338 -13.75 11.26 -4.04
CA ASP A 338 -12.80 12.31 -4.41
C ASP A 338 -12.95 12.71 -5.88
N VAL A 339 -12.98 11.74 -6.81
CA VAL A 339 -13.27 12.02 -8.23
C VAL A 339 -14.71 12.46 -8.42
N GLY A 340 -15.67 11.83 -7.73
CA GLY A 340 -17.09 12.23 -7.75
C GLY A 340 -17.29 13.69 -7.35
N ARG A 341 -16.68 14.13 -6.24
CA ARG A 341 -16.71 15.53 -5.78
C ARG A 341 -15.98 16.48 -6.74
N ALA A 342 -14.86 16.03 -7.33
CA ALA A 342 -14.13 16.84 -8.31
C ALA A 342 -14.94 17.11 -9.58
N LEU A 343 -15.72 16.12 -10.05
CA LEU A 343 -16.58 16.23 -11.24
C LEU A 343 -17.93 16.88 -10.93
N ARG A 344 -18.50 16.62 -9.73
CA ARG A 344 -19.77 17.18 -9.27
C ARG A 344 -19.61 17.85 -7.91
N PRO A 345 -19.18 19.13 -7.86
CA PRO A 345 -18.88 19.84 -6.61
C PRO A 345 -20.08 19.95 -5.66
N ASN A 346 -21.29 19.96 -6.20
CA ASN A 346 -22.53 20.10 -5.45
C ASN A 346 -23.18 18.75 -5.07
N ALA A 347 -22.47 17.62 -5.27
CA ALA A 347 -22.96 16.32 -4.87
C ALA A 347 -23.14 16.26 -3.35
N SER A 348 -24.28 15.74 -2.91
CA SER A 348 -24.53 15.48 -1.49
C SER A 348 -23.63 14.36 -0.95
N GLU A 349 -23.46 14.29 0.37
CA GLU A 349 -22.70 13.18 0.99
C GLU A 349 -23.32 11.82 0.67
N ASP A 350 -24.67 11.75 0.58
CA ASP A 350 -25.36 10.51 0.20
C ASP A 350 -25.10 10.12 -1.26
N ASP A 351 -24.98 11.09 -2.17
CA ASP A 351 -24.57 10.84 -3.56
C ASP A 351 -23.13 10.29 -3.61
N LEU A 352 -22.22 10.86 -2.84
CA LEU A 352 -20.83 10.40 -2.77
C LEU A 352 -20.74 8.96 -2.21
N VAL A 353 -21.54 8.62 -1.22
CA VAL A 353 -21.66 7.24 -0.72
C VAL A 353 -22.20 6.31 -1.82
N ARG A 354 -23.23 6.73 -2.57
CA ARG A 354 -23.76 5.96 -3.70
C ARG A 354 -22.73 5.75 -4.79
N TYR A 355 -21.98 6.79 -5.18
CA TYR A 355 -20.89 6.68 -6.15
C TYR A 355 -19.78 5.74 -5.66
N THR A 356 -19.43 5.79 -4.37
CA THR A 356 -18.45 4.88 -3.76
C THR A 356 -18.91 3.42 -3.85
N ARG A 357 -20.20 3.13 -3.61
CA ARG A 357 -20.74 1.77 -3.76
C ARG A 357 -20.67 1.26 -5.20
N TRP A 358 -21.00 2.08 -6.19
CA TRP A 358 -20.84 1.70 -7.60
C TRP A 358 -19.37 1.54 -7.99
N SER A 359 -18.49 2.35 -7.42
CA SER A 359 -17.06 2.22 -7.61
C SER A 359 -16.53 0.88 -7.08
N LEU A 360 -17.07 0.35 -5.97
CA LEU A 360 -16.71 -0.99 -5.48
C LEU A 360 -16.98 -2.09 -6.52
N VAL A 361 -18.12 -2.02 -7.21
CA VAL A 361 -18.45 -2.98 -8.30
C VAL A 361 -17.42 -2.86 -9.43
N LEU A 362 -17.16 -1.65 -9.91
CA LEU A 362 -16.18 -1.40 -10.98
C LEU A 362 -14.78 -1.90 -10.59
N LEU A 363 -14.33 -1.60 -9.37
CA LEU A 363 -13.00 -2.03 -8.91
C LEU A 363 -12.92 -3.55 -8.73
N THR A 364 -14.01 -4.22 -8.40
CA THR A 364 -14.07 -5.69 -8.36
C THR A 364 -13.93 -6.28 -9.77
N VAL A 365 -14.57 -5.68 -10.77
CA VAL A 365 -14.38 -6.10 -12.18
C VAL A 365 -12.92 -5.91 -12.61
N LEU A 366 -12.31 -4.76 -12.27
CA LEU A 366 -10.90 -4.53 -12.56
C LEU A 366 -9.98 -5.54 -11.86
N MET A 367 -10.28 -5.92 -10.62
CA MET A 367 -9.54 -6.95 -9.89
C MET A 367 -9.61 -8.30 -10.61
N ILE A 368 -10.78 -8.72 -11.11
CA ILE A 368 -10.93 -9.96 -11.90
C ILE A 368 -10.10 -9.88 -13.17
N LEU A 369 -10.19 -8.76 -13.90
CA LEU A 369 -9.42 -8.56 -15.14
C LEU A 369 -7.91 -8.64 -14.88
N PHE A 370 -7.40 -7.98 -13.85
CA PHE A 370 -5.99 -8.05 -13.49
C PHE A 370 -5.57 -9.47 -13.08
N ALA A 371 -6.39 -10.17 -12.27
CA ALA A 371 -6.10 -11.56 -11.90
C ALA A 371 -6.06 -12.50 -13.09
N PHE A 372 -6.86 -12.25 -14.14
CA PHE A 372 -6.83 -13.03 -15.39
C PHE A 372 -5.61 -12.74 -16.26
N LEU A 373 -5.12 -11.48 -16.22
CA LEU A 373 -3.93 -11.10 -16.97
C LEU A 373 -2.66 -11.77 -16.45
N ARG A 374 -2.59 -12.02 -15.14
CA ARG A 374 -1.42 -12.66 -14.52
C ARG A 374 -1.80 -13.32 -13.20
N THR A 375 -1.72 -14.65 -13.17
CA THR A 375 -2.03 -15.46 -11.99
C THR A 375 -0.80 -16.04 -11.29
N GLU A 376 0.35 -16.09 -11.99
CA GLU A 376 1.54 -16.83 -11.57
C GLU A 376 2.36 -16.15 -10.47
N GLN A 377 2.17 -14.85 -10.23
CA GLN A 377 2.96 -14.08 -9.28
C GLN A 377 2.09 -12.99 -8.63
N ALA A 378 1.37 -13.40 -7.62
CA ALA A 378 0.46 -12.51 -6.91
C ALA A 378 1.19 -11.29 -6.27
N ALA A 379 2.40 -11.52 -5.70
CA ALA A 379 3.21 -10.47 -5.10
C ALA A 379 3.66 -9.39 -6.11
N TRP A 380 3.81 -9.73 -7.40
CA TRP A 380 4.17 -8.77 -8.44
C TRP A 380 3.12 -7.66 -8.62
N TRP A 381 1.84 -7.97 -8.46
CA TRP A 381 0.76 -6.99 -8.52
C TRP A 381 0.89 -5.91 -7.44
N ASN A 382 1.33 -6.30 -6.25
CA ASN A 382 1.60 -5.34 -5.16
C ASN A 382 2.70 -4.35 -5.56
N VAL A 383 3.81 -4.85 -6.12
CA VAL A 383 4.96 -4.03 -6.50
C VAL A 383 4.62 -3.10 -7.68
N LEU A 384 3.85 -3.59 -8.67
CA LEU A 384 3.35 -2.75 -9.78
C LEU A 384 2.46 -1.62 -9.25
N ALA A 385 1.49 -1.94 -8.39
CA ALA A 385 0.59 -0.95 -7.81
C ALA A 385 1.36 0.16 -7.05
N TRP A 386 2.37 -0.23 -6.26
CA TRP A 386 3.22 0.76 -5.57
C TRP A 386 4.05 1.58 -6.55
N THR A 387 4.64 0.97 -7.57
CA THR A 387 5.40 1.69 -8.59
C THR A 387 4.56 2.79 -9.22
N LEU A 388 3.36 2.45 -9.66
CA LEU A 388 2.48 3.39 -10.36
C LEU A 388 1.95 4.49 -9.42
N ARG A 389 1.45 4.11 -8.23
CA ARG A 389 0.88 5.09 -7.30
C ARG A 389 1.94 5.96 -6.65
N ASN A 390 3.01 5.38 -6.13
CA ASN A 390 4.07 6.16 -5.50
C ASN A 390 4.76 7.05 -6.54
N GLY A 391 5.00 6.51 -7.76
CA GLY A 391 5.51 7.28 -8.89
C GLY A 391 4.61 8.46 -9.26
N ALA A 392 3.30 8.37 -9.08
CA ALA A 392 2.40 9.48 -9.38
C ALA A 392 2.26 10.48 -8.23
N THR A 393 2.13 10.02 -6.99
CA THR A 393 1.61 10.86 -5.89
C THR A 393 2.66 11.36 -4.91
N LEU A 394 3.90 10.86 -4.95
CA LEU A 394 4.96 11.21 -4.01
C LEU A 394 5.25 12.71 -3.96
N ALA A 395 5.66 13.31 -5.07
CA ALA A 395 6.05 14.71 -5.11
C ALA A 395 4.88 15.67 -4.83
N PRO A 396 3.66 15.46 -5.35
CA PRO A 396 2.49 16.23 -4.93
C PRO A 396 2.23 16.19 -3.43
N VAL A 397 2.34 15.03 -2.76
CA VAL A 397 2.15 14.92 -1.31
C VAL A 397 3.26 15.62 -0.54
N LEU A 398 4.52 15.44 -0.93
CA LEU A 398 5.65 16.16 -0.34
C LEU A 398 5.48 17.67 -0.46
N ALA A 399 5.04 18.15 -1.62
CA ALA A 399 4.81 19.56 -1.86
C ALA A 399 3.65 20.13 -1.05
N VAL A 400 2.56 19.37 -0.85
CA VAL A 400 1.48 19.77 0.07
C VAL A 400 1.99 19.97 1.49
N LEU A 401 2.91 19.12 1.92
CA LEU A 401 3.41 19.12 3.30
C LEU A 401 4.53 20.16 3.53
N PHE A 402 5.41 20.36 2.55
CA PHE A 402 6.69 21.00 2.78
C PHE A 402 7.06 22.11 1.80
N TRP A 403 6.38 22.26 0.65
CA TRP A 403 6.83 23.18 -0.40
C TRP A 403 5.72 24.10 -0.96
N PRO A 404 5.60 25.34 -0.47
CA PRO A 404 4.56 26.27 -0.88
C PRO A 404 4.65 26.73 -2.34
N LEU A 405 5.83 26.70 -2.97
CA LEU A 405 6.05 27.11 -4.37
C LEU A 405 5.43 26.18 -5.41
N ALA A 406 5.04 24.97 -5.01
CA ALA A 406 4.46 24.00 -5.92
C ALA A 406 3.15 24.50 -6.53
N THR A 407 3.02 24.39 -7.85
CA THR A 407 1.89 24.88 -8.62
C THR A 407 0.89 23.76 -8.98
N ARG A 408 -0.32 24.14 -9.38
CA ARG A 408 -1.31 23.19 -9.92
C ARG A 408 -0.78 22.48 -11.17
N ARG A 409 -0.10 23.23 -12.08
CA ARG A 409 0.46 22.67 -13.32
C ARG A 409 1.55 21.66 -13.05
N SER A 410 2.46 21.95 -12.10
CA SER A 410 3.53 21.02 -11.73
C SER A 410 2.97 19.75 -11.10
N SER A 411 1.91 19.83 -10.28
CA SER A 411 1.25 18.66 -9.72
C SER A 411 0.68 17.73 -10.80
N TYR A 412 -0.01 18.28 -11.83
CA TYR A 412 -0.54 17.47 -12.93
C TYR A 412 0.57 16.80 -13.73
N ALA A 413 1.57 17.61 -14.13
CA ALA A 413 2.70 17.12 -14.93
C ALA A 413 3.48 16.03 -14.19
N ALA A 414 3.75 16.22 -12.90
CA ALA A 414 4.45 15.26 -12.07
C ALA A 414 3.69 13.93 -11.94
N MET A 415 2.37 13.98 -11.70
CA MET A 415 1.55 12.77 -11.59
C MET A 415 1.55 11.97 -12.90
N ILE A 416 1.37 12.64 -14.03
CA ILE A 416 1.36 11.99 -15.35
C ILE A 416 2.75 11.45 -15.71
N ALA A 417 3.80 12.24 -15.48
CA ALA A 417 5.17 11.83 -15.76
C ALA A 417 5.58 10.61 -14.94
N GLY A 418 5.35 10.64 -13.63
CA GLY A 418 5.76 9.53 -12.77
C GLY A 418 4.96 8.25 -13.01
N PHE A 419 3.64 8.34 -13.21
CA PHE A 419 2.82 7.20 -13.61
C PHE A 419 3.25 6.63 -14.96
N GLY A 420 3.38 7.53 -15.97
CA GLY A 420 3.70 7.13 -17.35
C GLY A 420 5.10 6.53 -17.49
N THR A 421 6.10 7.10 -16.80
CA THR A 421 7.47 6.55 -16.84
C THR A 421 7.56 5.22 -16.11
N GLY A 422 6.90 5.05 -14.95
CA GLY A 422 6.85 3.78 -14.24
C GLY A 422 6.18 2.67 -15.06
N LEU A 423 5.04 2.99 -15.69
CA LEU A 423 4.32 2.07 -16.57
C LEU A 423 5.12 1.74 -17.83
N GLY A 424 5.70 2.76 -18.49
CA GLY A 424 6.53 2.59 -19.67
C GLY A 424 7.76 1.73 -19.40
N TRP A 425 8.40 1.91 -18.25
CA TRP A 425 9.57 1.13 -17.86
C TRP A 425 9.24 -0.37 -17.71
N TYR A 426 8.08 -0.71 -17.13
CA TYR A 426 7.59 -2.08 -17.12
C TYR A 426 7.29 -2.61 -18.52
N HIS A 427 6.64 -1.80 -19.35
CA HIS A 427 6.26 -2.21 -20.70
C HIS A 427 7.51 -2.52 -21.56
N PHE A 428 8.48 -1.61 -21.61
CA PHE A 428 9.72 -1.81 -22.35
C PHE A 428 10.65 -2.86 -21.72
N GLY A 429 10.50 -3.17 -20.42
CA GLY A 429 11.16 -4.27 -19.73
C GLY A 429 10.44 -5.62 -19.87
N GLY A 430 9.42 -5.72 -20.76
CA GLY A 430 8.71 -6.98 -21.03
C GLY A 430 7.86 -7.48 -19.85
N TRP A 431 7.45 -6.60 -18.93
CA TRP A 431 6.64 -6.94 -17.75
C TRP A 431 7.28 -8.02 -16.85
N SER A 432 8.60 -8.19 -16.91
CA SER A 432 9.30 -9.17 -16.10
C SER A 432 9.21 -8.84 -14.60
N PRO A 433 9.09 -9.87 -13.73
CA PRO A 433 9.07 -9.68 -12.28
C PRO A 433 10.48 -9.49 -11.67
N SER A 434 11.52 -9.91 -12.38
CA SER A 434 12.90 -9.96 -11.88
C SER A 434 13.93 -9.34 -12.81
N GLN A 435 13.62 -9.23 -14.12
CA GLN A 435 14.49 -8.61 -15.11
C GLN A 435 13.92 -7.25 -15.51
N PHE A 436 14.66 -6.19 -15.22
CA PHE A 436 14.20 -4.82 -15.44
C PHE A 436 15.00 -4.16 -16.56
N LEU A 437 14.36 -3.24 -17.27
CA LEU A 437 14.99 -2.46 -18.30
C LEU A 437 16.25 -1.78 -17.74
N PHE A 438 17.40 -1.96 -18.42
CA PHE A 438 18.72 -1.51 -17.95
C PHE A 438 19.04 -1.93 -16.50
N GLY A 439 18.57 -3.07 -16.01
CA GLY A 439 18.82 -3.54 -14.64
C GLY A 439 18.26 -2.64 -13.52
N ILE A 440 17.42 -1.65 -13.85
CA ILE A 440 16.88 -0.68 -12.89
C ILE A 440 15.41 -0.95 -12.63
N HIS A 441 15.05 -1.12 -11.36
CA HIS A 441 13.66 -1.37 -10.98
C HIS A 441 12.77 -0.15 -11.32
N PRO A 442 11.58 -0.35 -11.94
CA PRO A 442 10.68 0.73 -12.41
C PRO A 442 10.28 1.73 -11.35
N VAL A 443 10.20 1.31 -10.09
CA VAL A 443 9.79 2.18 -8.96
C VAL A 443 10.70 3.41 -8.82
N TRP A 444 12.01 3.23 -9.00
CA TRP A 444 12.98 4.32 -8.88
C TRP A 444 12.81 5.35 -9.99
N ILE A 445 12.56 4.88 -11.21
CA ILE A 445 12.40 5.74 -12.39
C ILE A 445 11.10 6.56 -12.30
N GLY A 446 9.97 5.90 -11.94
CA GLY A 446 8.69 6.59 -11.78
C GLY A 446 8.75 7.69 -10.70
N MET A 447 9.33 7.37 -9.54
CA MET A 447 9.45 8.35 -8.44
C MET A 447 10.43 9.48 -8.78
N THR A 448 11.56 9.17 -9.43
CA THR A 448 12.53 10.18 -9.87
C THR A 448 11.89 11.17 -10.86
N ALA A 449 11.20 10.65 -11.89
CA ALA A 449 10.52 11.49 -12.86
C ALA A 449 9.44 12.38 -12.21
N ASN A 450 8.67 11.83 -11.27
CA ASN A 450 7.66 12.57 -10.51
C ASN A 450 8.26 13.76 -9.76
N VAL A 451 9.36 13.54 -9.03
CA VAL A 451 10.04 14.58 -8.25
C VAL A 451 10.67 15.63 -9.16
N LEU A 452 11.42 15.21 -10.19
CA LEU A 452 12.10 16.13 -11.10
C LEU A 452 11.11 17.02 -11.85
N VAL A 453 10.03 16.44 -12.39
CA VAL A 453 9.01 17.22 -13.11
C VAL A 453 8.28 18.18 -12.17
N MET A 454 7.97 17.77 -10.94
CA MET A 454 7.36 18.65 -9.95
C MET A 454 8.22 19.88 -9.69
N ILE A 455 9.50 19.69 -9.45
CA ILE A 455 10.46 20.77 -9.16
C ILE A 455 10.62 21.66 -10.40
N SER A 456 10.97 21.08 -11.54
CA SER A 456 11.30 21.83 -12.75
C SER A 456 10.12 22.69 -13.20
N VAL A 457 8.90 22.11 -13.27
CA VAL A 457 7.71 22.87 -13.69
C VAL A 457 7.35 23.95 -12.67
N SER A 458 7.51 23.70 -11.37
CA SER A 458 7.25 24.73 -10.36
C SER A 458 8.22 25.90 -10.48
N LEU A 459 9.53 25.63 -10.53
CA LEU A 459 10.55 26.68 -10.60
C LEU A 459 10.45 27.53 -11.88
N VAL A 460 10.07 26.90 -13.01
CA VAL A 460 9.87 27.63 -14.28
C VAL A 460 8.59 28.46 -14.27
N SER A 461 7.54 28.02 -13.54
CA SER A 461 6.20 28.64 -13.55
C SER A 461 5.96 29.64 -12.42
N THR A 462 6.89 29.83 -11.50
CA THR A 462 6.77 30.74 -10.36
C THR A 462 7.98 31.67 -10.29
N ARG A 463 7.77 32.89 -9.76
CA ARG A 463 8.87 33.75 -9.34
C ARG A 463 9.33 33.31 -7.95
N TRP A 464 10.60 33.01 -7.80
CA TRP A 464 11.17 32.53 -6.56
C TRP A 464 12.51 33.21 -6.25
N GLN A 465 12.84 33.23 -4.97
CA GLN A 465 14.11 33.72 -4.47
C GLN A 465 14.72 32.72 -3.49
N VAL A 466 16.02 32.87 -3.21
CA VAL A 466 16.67 32.09 -2.16
C VAL A 466 16.12 32.55 -0.81
N THR A 467 15.77 31.59 0.04
CA THR A 467 15.16 31.88 1.33
C THR A 467 16.01 32.82 2.19
N SER A 468 15.35 33.79 2.81
CA SER A 468 15.94 34.72 3.75
C SER A 468 16.18 34.12 5.14
N HIS A 469 15.56 32.96 5.45
CA HIS A 469 15.69 32.30 6.76
C HIS A 469 17.04 31.59 6.93
N PRO A 470 17.95 32.03 7.84
CA PRO A 470 19.30 31.47 7.98
C PRO A 470 19.30 29.96 8.24
N GLY A 471 18.43 29.47 9.14
CA GLY A 471 18.36 28.05 9.46
C GLY A 471 17.90 27.18 8.30
N LYS A 472 16.88 27.60 7.54
CA LYS A 472 16.45 26.88 6.32
C LYS A 472 17.55 26.89 5.27
N ARG A 473 18.21 28.03 5.06
CA ARG A 473 19.32 28.18 4.12
C ARG A 473 20.47 27.26 4.46
N GLN A 474 20.88 27.20 5.73
CA GLN A 474 21.95 26.31 6.19
C GLN A 474 21.62 24.83 5.89
N TRP A 475 20.46 24.36 6.32
CA TRP A 475 20.04 22.98 6.06
C TRP A 475 19.82 22.70 4.58
N GLY A 476 19.34 23.66 3.81
CA GLY A 476 19.20 23.55 2.36
C GLY A 476 20.54 23.40 1.66
N VAL A 477 21.56 24.17 2.07
CA VAL A 477 22.93 24.03 1.54
C VAL A 477 23.51 22.66 1.93
N VAL A 478 23.38 22.24 3.18
CA VAL A 478 23.83 20.91 3.64
C VAL A 478 23.16 19.81 2.80
N ALA A 479 21.85 19.87 2.59
CA ALA A 479 21.13 18.91 1.75
C ALA A 479 21.60 18.97 0.30
N GLY A 480 21.85 20.17 -0.28
CA GLY A 480 22.36 20.32 -1.64
C GLY A 480 23.75 19.70 -1.83
N VAL A 481 24.66 19.96 -0.89
CA VAL A 481 25.99 19.33 -0.88
C VAL A 481 25.86 17.81 -0.74
N SER A 482 25.01 17.33 0.18
CA SER A 482 24.78 15.89 0.35
C SER A 482 24.23 15.23 -0.90
N ALA A 483 23.29 15.89 -1.60
CA ALA A 483 22.77 15.41 -2.88
C ALA A 483 23.87 15.31 -3.94
N SER A 484 24.71 16.36 -4.05
CA SER A 484 25.83 16.38 -4.99
C SER A 484 26.83 15.26 -4.71
N VAL A 485 27.14 15.02 -3.44
CA VAL A 485 28.01 13.91 -3.02
C VAL A 485 27.38 12.56 -3.37
N LEU A 486 26.07 12.37 -3.14
CA LEU A 486 25.36 11.13 -3.49
C LEU A 486 25.34 10.89 -5.00
N TYR A 487 25.13 11.93 -5.84
CA TYR A 487 25.23 11.79 -7.28
C TYR A 487 26.65 11.43 -7.72
N LEU A 488 27.66 12.06 -7.12
CA LEU A 488 29.08 11.78 -7.42
C LEU A 488 29.43 10.34 -7.02
N ILE A 489 29.05 9.88 -5.83
CA ILE A 489 29.22 8.49 -5.39
C ILE A 489 28.53 7.54 -6.37
N THR A 490 27.29 7.85 -6.77
CA THR A 490 26.56 7.01 -7.73
C THR A 490 27.28 6.93 -9.07
N ALA A 491 27.84 8.04 -9.56
CA ALA A 491 28.58 8.09 -10.82
C ALA A 491 29.94 7.34 -10.75
N ILE A 492 30.71 7.59 -9.68
CA ILE A 492 32.04 6.96 -9.50
C ILE A 492 31.91 5.44 -9.32
N PHE A 493 30.97 5.02 -8.50
CA PHE A 493 30.76 3.61 -8.16
C PHE A 493 29.70 2.94 -9.02
N TRP A 494 29.32 3.51 -10.17
CA TRP A 494 28.33 2.94 -11.07
C TRP A 494 28.63 1.49 -11.43
N GLY A 495 29.89 1.18 -11.76
CA GLY A 495 30.33 -0.17 -12.11
C GLY A 495 30.13 -1.22 -11.03
N SER A 496 30.10 -0.81 -9.74
CA SER A 496 29.83 -1.70 -8.59
C SER A 496 28.36 -1.68 -8.18
N LEU A 497 27.71 -0.52 -8.19
CA LEU A 497 26.33 -0.36 -7.74
C LEU A 497 25.31 -0.93 -8.74
N HIS A 498 25.59 -0.77 -10.03
CA HIS A 498 24.66 -1.19 -11.08
C HIS A 498 24.47 -2.70 -11.17
N PRO A 499 25.52 -3.53 -11.16
CA PRO A 499 25.37 -4.98 -11.11
C PRO A 499 24.64 -5.48 -9.84
N LEU A 500 24.77 -4.74 -8.74
CA LEU A 500 24.03 -5.01 -7.50
C LEU A 500 22.56 -4.52 -7.53
N GLY A 501 22.14 -3.80 -8.61
CA GLY A 501 20.81 -3.23 -8.75
C GLY A 501 20.52 -2.04 -7.84
N LEU A 502 21.56 -1.43 -7.24
CA LEU A 502 21.44 -0.30 -6.31
C LEU A 502 21.51 1.07 -6.98
N SER A 503 21.94 1.14 -8.24
CA SER A 503 22.14 2.41 -8.97
C SER A 503 20.87 3.27 -9.04
N GLY A 504 19.72 2.65 -9.32
CA GLY A 504 18.43 3.37 -9.37
C GLY A 504 18.00 3.90 -7.99
N MET A 505 18.21 3.12 -6.94
CA MET A 505 17.94 3.54 -5.56
C MET A 505 18.82 4.72 -5.16
N MET A 506 20.11 4.64 -5.42
CA MET A 506 21.06 5.70 -5.08
C MET A 506 20.75 7.00 -5.85
N PHE A 507 20.44 6.89 -7.14
CA PHE A 507 20.04 8.03 -7.95
C PHE A 507 18.75 8.67 -7.46
N PHE A 508 17.73 7.87 -7.15
CA PHE A 508 16.48 8.37 -6.56
C PHE A 508 16.73 9.03 -5.20
N THR A 509 17.56 8.43 -4.33
CA THR A 509 17.90 9.00 -3.01
C THR A 509 18.58 10.36 -3.18
N ALA A 510 19.55 10.48 -4.08
CA ALA A 510 20.18 11.76 -4.40
C ALA A 510 19.15 12.80 -4.89
N THR A 511 18.20 12.38 -5.75
CA THR A 511 17.13 13.25 -6.24
C THR A 511 16.18 13.69 -5.12
N ALA A 512 15.82 12.80 -4.20
CA ALA A 512 14.97 13.12 -3.06
C ALA A 512 15.65 14.11 -2.11
N VAL A 513 16.95 13.96 -1.86
CA VAL A 513 17.76 14.91 -1.05
C VAL A 513 17.90 16.26 -1.79
N ALA A 514 18.09 16.27 -3.10
CA ALA A 514 18.10 17.49 -3.91
C ALA A 514 16.73 18.21 -3.88
N ALA A 515 15.64 17.45 -3.89
CA ALA A 515 14.30 18.01 -3.70
C ALA A 515 14.15 18.68 -2.33
N ALA A 516 14.61 18.01 -1.27
CA ALA A 516 14.60 18.59 0.08
C ALA A 516 15.44 19.88 0.16
N ALA A 517 16.61 19.90 -0.49
CA ALA A 517 17.44 21.11 -0.64
C ALA A 517 16.66 22.23 -1.33
N THR A 518 16.00 21.94 -2.44
CA THR A 518 15.18 22.90 -3.18
C THR A 518 14.04 23.44 -2.33
N PHE A 519 13.33 22.58 -1.59
CA PHE A 519 12.22 22.99 -0.71
C PHE A 519 12.66 23.90 0.42
N LEU A 520 13.88 23.72 0.92
CA LEU A 520 14.46 24.55 1.98
C LEU A 520 15.04 25.86 1.45
N LEU A 521 15.63 25.86 0.25
CA LEU A 521 16.34 27.00 -0.32
C LEU A 521 15.42 27.99 -1.04
N THR A 522 14.25 27.58 -1.50
CA THR A 522 13.38 28.41 -2.33
C THR A 522 12.15 28.92 -1.57
N GLU A 523 11.85 30.20 -1.72
CA GLU A 523 10.63 30.84 -1.25
C GLU A 523 10.06 31.75 -2.35
N GLU A 524 8.78 32.11 -2.25
CA GLU A 524 8.14 33.01 -3.19
C GLU A 524 8.76 34.41 -3.10
N GLU A 525 9.06 35.01 -4.26
CA GLU A 525 9.56 36.37 -4.33
C GLU A 525 8.51 37.33 -3.75
N LYS A 526 8.87 38.07 -2.72
CA LYS A 526 7.98 39.09 -2.16
C LYS A 526 7.80 40.20 -3.19
N SER A 527 6.58 40.40 -3.70
CA SER A 527 6.29 41.55 -4.53
C SER A 527 6.50 42.82 -3.68
N HIS A 528 7.40 43.69 -4.12
CA HIS A 528 7.68 45.01 -3.51
C HIS A 528 6.56 46.01 -3.77
N ASP A 529 5.41 45.57 -4.25
CA ASP A 529 4.31 46.45 -4.62
C ASP A 529 3.15 46.32 -3.62
N LYS A 530 3.27 47.02 -2.48
CA LYS A 530 2.17 47.51 -1.62
C LYS A 530 2.71 48.32 -0.42
N THR A 531 3.43 49.42 -0.68
CA THR A 531 3.72 50.42 0.36
C THR A 531 3.77 51.83 -0.23
N GLU A 532 2.79 52.19 -1.07
CA GLU A 532 2.60 53.60 -1.47
C GLU A 532 1.12 54.04 -1.55
N ASP A 533 0.19 53.36 -0.86
CA ASP A 533 -1.22 53.78 -0.89
C ASP A 533 -1.91 53.67 0.49
N GLN A 534 -1.19 54.10 1.57
CA GLN A 534 -1.81 54.25 2.88
C GLN A 534 -1.35 55.55 3.58
N THR A 535 -1.15 56.63 2.86
CA THR A 535 -0.92 57.95 3.45
C THR A 535 -1.93 59.02 3.04
N ASP A 536 -3.08 58.69 2.45
CA ASP A 536 -4.08 59.70 2.08
C ASP A 536 -5.53 59.37 2.47
N GLU A 537 -5.79 58.65 3.56
CA GLU A 537 -7.17 58.52 4.09
C GLU A 537 -7.22 58.72 5.61
N HIS A 538 -6.56 59.74 6.13
CA HIS A 538 -6.75 60.21 7.51
C HIS A 538 -7.05 61.71 7.60
N HIS A 539 -7.96 62.19 6.73
CA HIS A 539 -8.64 63.48 6.89
C HIS A 539 -10.02 63.35 6.28
N ASP A 540 -10.99 62.89 7.02
CA ASP A 540 -12.40 63.27 6.99
C ASP A 540 -13.28 62.21 7.67
N ARG A 541 -13.42 62.26 8.98
CA ARG A 541 -14.60 61.76 9.72
C ARG A 541 -14.58 62.22 11.18
N THR A 542 -14.56 63.51 11.36
CA THR A 542 -15.22 64.14 12.51
C THR A 542 -16.31 65.05 11.94
N LEU A 543 -17.53 64.64 12.15
CA LEU A 543 -18.75 65.41 12.31
C LEU A 543 -19.97 64.54 11.93
N ILE A 544 -20.89 64.56 12.90
CA ILE A 544 -22.31 64.19 12.82
C ILE A 544 -22.68 62.82 13.42
N THR A 545 -23.05 63.05 14.74
CA THR A 545 -24.05 62.35 15.59
C THR A 545 -24.01 60.88 15.73
#